data_c31f6e354541cb50da9771ed5bb52b16
#
_entry.id   c31f6e354541cb50da9771ed5bb52b16
#
_cell.length_a   1.000
_cell.length_b   1.000
_cell.length_c   1.000
_cell.angle_alpha   90.00
_cell.angle_beta   90.00
_cell.angle_gamma   90.00
#
_symmetry.space_group_name_H-M   'P 1'
#
loop_
_entity.id
_entity.type
_entity.pdbx_description
1 polymer ?
#
loop_
_entity_poly.entity_id
_entity_poly.type
_entity_poly.pdbx_seq_one_letter_code
_entity_poly.pdbx_strand_id
1 'polypeptide(L)'
;DIVVAEGQSLGTPLLYGGPYLGIMACREKFVRRLPGRIAGQTVDQHGNRCWVLTLQTREQHIRREKATSNICTNQGLFALRAAIYLSVMGPSGMRDVANLCLQKAHYAQQQLTSLDRFEAVTDQPFFKEFVVRDKHGDVSGLLEKAEDFNILAGVPLGKWYPQYEDCLLIAVTEKRTRDEIDQLVEVLGS
;
A
#
# COMPACT_ATOMS: atom_id res chain seq x y z
N ASP A 1 2.84 -4.30 -19.34
CA ASP A 1 4.02 -5.14 -19.54
C ASP A 1 4.76 -5.47 -18.23
N ILE A 2 4.78 -4.53 -17.29
CA ILE A 2 5.41 -4.68 -15.97
C ILE A 2 4.45 -4.12 -14.94
N VAL A 3 4.27 -4.82 -13.82
CA VAL A 3 3.50 -4.38 -12.66
C VAL A 3 4.43 -4.31 -11.46
N VAL A 4 4.37 -3.22 -10.74
CA VAL A 4 5.10 -3.02 -9.50
C VAL A 4 4.14 -2.57 -8.41
N ALA A 5 4.37 -3.03 -7.19
CA ALA A 5 3.60 -2.63 -6.03
C ALA A 5 4.46 -2.75 -4.76
N GLU A 6 3.96 -2.16 -3.69
CA GLU A 6 4.49 -2.31 -2.35
C GLU A 6 3.58 -3.26 -1.55
N GLY A 7 4.19 -4.24 -0.90
CA GLY A 7 3.47 -5.33 -0.22
C GLY A 7 3.43 -5.20 1.31
N GLN A 8 3.64 -4.02 1.87
CA GLN A 8 3.64 -3.80 3.32
C GLN A 8 2.36 -4.31 3.98
N SER A 9 1.19 -4.05 3.39
CA SER A 9 -0.11 -4.45 3.93
C SER A 9 -0.32 -5.99 4.00
N LEU A 10 0.56 -6.77 3.37
CA LEU A 10 0.52 -8.24 3.44
C LEU A 10 1.19 -8.75 4.73
N GLY A 11 0.63 -8.39 5.89
CA GLY A 11 1.02 -8.88 7.20
C GLY A 11 2.19 -8.14 7.88
N THR A 12 2.69 -7.05 7.32
CA THR A 12 3.73 -6.24 7.95
C THR A 12 3.11 -4.99 8.59
N PRO A 13 3.41 -4.68 9.87
CA PRO A 13 2.96 -3.45 10.49
C PRO A 13 3.65 -2.24 9.89
N LEU A 14 3.13 -1.04 10.15
CA LEU A 14 3.79 0.22 9.79
C LEU A 14 5.12 0.33 10.54
N LEU A 15 6.22 0.51 9.82
CA LEU A 15 7.58 0.59 10.36
C LEU A 15 8.18 2.01 10.23
N TYR A 16 7.40 2.97 9.77
CA TYR A 16 7.78 4.40 9.68
C TYR A 16 9.17 4.62 9.04
N GLY A 17 9.38 4.02 7.85
CA GLY A 17 10.63 4.11 7.11
C GLY A 17 11.53 2.87 7.19
N GLY A 18 11.08 1.80 7.82
CA GLY A 18 11.74 0.49 7.77
C GLY A 18 11.60 -0.19 6.41
N PRO A 19 12.29 -1.31 6.18
CA PRO A 19 12.19 -2.05 4.94
C PRO A 19 10.81 -2.70 4.82
N TYR A 20 10.24 -2.63 3.63
CA TYR A 20 8.98 -3.27 3.27
C TYR A 20 9.19 -4.36 2.21
N LEU A 21 8.13 -4.76 1.51
CA LEU A 21 8.15 -5.85 0.55
C LEU A 21 7.82 -5.32 -0.85
N GLY A 22 8.80 -5.33 -1.75
CA GLY A 22 8.56 -5.04 -3.16
C GLY A 22 7.85 -6.19 -3.86
N ILE A 23 6.84 -5.86 -4.66
CA ILE A 23 6.15 -6.79 -5.56
C ILE A 23 6.46 -6.37 -6.99
N MET A 24 6.93 -7.31 -7.81
CA MET A 24 7.21 -7.07 -9.22
C MET A 24 6.76 -8.26 -10.06
N ALA A 25 5.98 -7.99 -11.08
CA ALA A 25 5.58 -8.96 -12.08
C ALA A 25 5.81 -8.41 -13.48
N CYS A 26 6.12 -9.27 -14.43
CA CYS A 26 6.32 -8.86 -15.81
C CYS A 26 5.89 -9.96 -16.79
N ARG A 27 5.67 -9.57 -18.04
CA ARG A 27 5.50 -10.54 -19.13
C ARG A 27 6.77 -11.37 -19.35
N GLU A 28 6.62 -12.58 -19.83
CA GLU A 28 7.71 -13.55 -20.02
C GLU A 28 8.91 -12.99 -20.82
N LYS A 29 8.67 -12.17 -21.84
CA LYS A 29 9.73 -11.54 -22.63
C LYS A 29 10.71 -10.68 -21.81
N PHE A 30 10.31 -10.25 -20.61
CA PHE A 30 11.14 -9.43 -19.71
C PHE A 30 11.78 -10.21 -18.55
N VAL A 31 11.44 -11.47 -18.35
CA VAL A 31 11.94 -12.29 -17.22
C VAL A 31 13.47 -12.23 -17.08
N ARG A 32 14.19 -12.29 -18.21
CA ARG A 32 15.67 -12.22 -18.20
C ARG A 32 16.22 -10.84 -17.82
N ARG A 33 15.39 -9.82 -17.75
CA ARG A 33 15.73 -8.44 -17.34
C ARG A 33 15.26 -8.09 -15.94
N LEU A 34 14.47 -8.98 -15.30
CA LEU A 34 14.06 -8.78 -13.92
C LEU A 34 15.28 -8.64 -13.01
N PRO A 35 15.28 -7.70 -12.08
CA PRO A 35 16.29 -7.66 -11.03
C PRO A 35 16.15 -8.84 -10.07
N GLY A 36 17.24 -9.19 -9.37
CA GLY A 36 17.26 -10.23 -8.36
C GLY A 36 17.27 -11.65 -8.92
N ARG A 37 17.10 -12.60 -8.02
CA ARG A 37 17.06 -14.03 -8.28
C ARG A 37 15.62 -14.48 -8.45
N ILE A 38 15.42 -15.53 -9.22
CA ILE A 38 14.10 -16.14 -9.42
C ILE A 38 14.19 -17.60 -8.96
N ALA A 39 13.31 -17.98 -8.03
CA ALA A 39 13.16 -19.38 -7.67
C ALA A 39 12.35 -20.11 -8.73
N GLY A 40 12.94 -21.17 -9.28
CA GLY A 40 12.28 -22.06 -10.25
C GLY A 40 11.90 -23.39 -9.60
N GLN A 41 10.78 -23.95 -9.98
CA GLN A 41 10.37 -25.29 -9.58
C GLN A 41 11.03 -26.32 -10.51
N THR A 42 11.55 -27.39 -9.95
CA THR A 42 12.11 -28.54 -10.67
C THR A 42 11.86 -29.81 -9.88
N VAL A 43 12.47 -30.91 -10.30
CA VAL A 43 12.47 -32.19 -9.56
C VAL A 43 13.90 -32.62 -9.25
N ASP A 44 14.08 -33.29 -8.12
CA ASP A 44 15.35 -33.89 -7.73
C ASP A 44 15.60 -35.20 -8.48
N GLN A 45 16.75 -35.84 -8.22
CA GLN A 45 17.09 -37.13 -8.84
C GLN A 45 16.12 -38.28 -8.50
N HIS A 46 15.29 -38.12 -7.49
CA HIS A 46 14.27 -39.09 -7.06
C HIS A 46 12.86 -38.75 -7.57
N GLY A 47 12.71 -37.67 -8.39
CA GLY A 47 11.44 -37.20 -8.90
C GLY A 47 10.62 -36.35 -7.93
N ASN A 48 11.16 -35.99 -6.75
CA ASN A 48 10.46 -35.14 -5.80
C ASN A 48 10.57 -33.66 -6.21
N ARG A 49 9.50 -32.92 -6.00
CA ARG A 49 9.47 -31.49 -6.26
C ARG A 49 10.51 -30.74 -5.39
N CYS A 50 11.35 -29.96 -6.04
CA CYS A 50 12.32 -29.11 -5.37
C CYS A 50 12.39 -27.71 -6.00
N TRP A 51 13.13 -26.81 -5.36
CA TRP A 51 13.25 -25.41 -5.77
C TRP A 51 14.72 -25.06 -5.97
N VAL A 52 15.00 -24.31 -7.03
CA VAL A 52 16.37 -23.87 -7.36
C VAL A 52 16.36 -22.36 -7.66
N LEU A 53 17.46 -21.71 -7.33
CA LEU A 53 17.68 -20.32 -7.74
C LEU A 53 18.14 -20.31 -9.19
N THR A 54 17.42 -19.58 -10.03
CA THR A 54 17.69 -19.44 -11.46
C THR A 54 18.21 -18.05 -11.79
N LEU A 55 18.78 -17.89 -13.01
CA LEU A 55 19.26 -16.63 -13.58
C LEU A 55 20.32 -15.92 -12.70
N GLN A 56 21.05 -16.64 -11.87
CA GLN A 56 22.08 -16.09 -10.97
C GLN A 56 23.25 -15.45 -11.73
N THR A 57 23.51 -15.85 -12.96
CA THR A 57 24.66 -15.37 -13.77
C THR A 57 24.65 -13.86 -14.04
N ARG A 58 23.54 -13.17 -13.84
CA ARG A 58 23.40 -11.70 -13.99
C ARG A 58 23.65 -10.95 -12.69
N GLU A 59 23.86 -11.65 -11.57
CA GLU A 59 24.02 -11.06 -10.24
C GLU A 59 25.46 -10.53 -10.02
N GLN A 60 25.60 -9.56 -9.14
CA GLN A 60 26.85 -8.86 -8.83
C GLN A 60 27.96 -9.80 -8.34
N HIS A 61 27.64 -10.83 -7.56
CA HIS A 61 28.63 -11.80 -7.06
C HIS A 61 29.29 -12.65 -8.16
N ILE A 62 28.68 -12.69 -9.36
CA ILE A 62 29.22 -13.37 -10.54
C ILE A 62 29.75 -12.36 -11.56
N ARG A 63 28.95 -11.39 -11.95
CA ARG A 63 29.28 -10.44 -13.03
C ARG A 63 30.01 -9.18 -12.57
N ARG A 64 30.12 -8.94 -11.29
CA ARG A 64 30.77 -7.76 -10.71
C ARG A 64 30.18 -6.45 -11.29
N GLU A 65 31.02 -5.59 -11.88
CA GLU A 65 30.63 -4.33 -12.51
C GLU A 65 29.69 -4.46 -13.73
N LYS A 66 29.64 -5.65 -14.32
CA LYS A 66 28.75 -5.97 -15.48
C LYS A 66 27.39 -6.54 -15.05
N ALA A 67 27.09 -6.55 -13.75
CA ALA A 67 25.80 -7.03 -13.25
C ALA A 67 24.66 -6.17 -13.75
N THR A 68 23.52 -6.80 -14.06
CA THR A 68 22.31 -6.09 -14.50
C THR A 68 21.66 -5.30 -13.36
N SER A 69 21.84 -5.74 -12.12
CA SER A 69 21.32 -5.05 -10.94
C SER A 69 22.16 -5.33 -9.70
N ASN A 70 22.13 -4.40 -8.76
CA ASN A 70 22.79 -4.48 -7.44
C ASN A 70 21.73 -4.60 -6.34
N ILE A 71 20.77 -5.51 -6.50
CA ILE A 71 19.70 -5.69 -5.54
C ILE A 71 20.20 -6.39 -4.29
N CYS A 72 19.88 -5.80 -3.15
CA CYS A 72 19.94 -6.45 -1.87
C CYS A 72 18.71 -7.37 -1.71
N THR A 73 18.91 -8.62 -1.31
CA THR A 73 17.84 -9.61 -1.15
C THR A 73 17.44 -9.81 0.32
N ASN A 74 17.53 -8.77 1.14
CA ASN A 74 17.23 -8.80 2.57
C ASN A 74 15.75 -8.97 2.89
N GLN A 75 14.85 -8.77 1.92
CA GLN A 75 13.41 -8.87 2.10
C GLN A 75 12.87 -10.31 2.09
N GLY A 76 13.71 -11.32 2.07
CA GLY A 76 13.29 -12.73 2.14
C GLY A 76 12.42 -13.04 3.36
N LEU A 77 12.72 -12.44 4.52
CA LEU A 77 11.91 -12.58 5.73
C LEU A 77 10.53 -11.94 5.59
N PHE A 78 10.44 -10.77 4.96
CA PHE A 78 9.16 -10.11 4.69
C PHE A 78 8.34 -10.86 3.63
N ALA A 79 8.98 -11.46 2.64
CA ALA A 79 8.33 -12.35 1.68
C ALA A 79 7.74 -13.59 2.38
N LEU A 80 8.48 -14.20 3.31
CA LEU A 80 7.98 -15.31 4.14
C LEU A 80 6.78 -14.86 4.99
N ARG A 81 6.87 -13.70 5.62
CA ARG A 81 5.77 -13.13 6.41
C ARG A 81 4.52 -12.92 5.57
N ALA A 82 4.65 -12.36 4.38
CA ALA A 82 3.54 -12.18 3.45
C ALA A 82 2.96 -13.54 3.01
N ALA A 83 3.79 -14.55 2.74
CA ALA A 83 3.34 -15.88 2.40
C ALA A 83 2.53 -16.52 3.53
N ILE A 84 2.98 -16.38 4.79
CA ILE A 84 2.23 -16.86 5.96
C ILE A 84 0.89 -16.12 6.09
N TYR A 85 0.91 -14.78 5.98
CA TYR A 85 -0.30 -13.96 6.03
C TYR A 85 -1.33 -14.39 4.98
N LEU A 86 -0.90 -14.52 3.72
CA LEU A 86 -1.77 -14.95 2.61
C LEU A 86 -2.31 -16.36 2.82
N SER A 87 -1.50 -17.26 3.39
CA SER A 87 -1.91 -18.63 3.70
C SER A 87 -2.95 -18.71 4.82
N VAL A 88 -2.80 -17.87 5.85
CA VAL A 88 -3.73 -17.80 6.98
C VAL A 88 -5.06 -17.17 6.56
N MET A 89 -5.00 -16.06 5.83
CA MET A 89 -6.19 -15.34 5.36
C MET A 89 -6.97 -16.12 4.30
N GLY A 90 -6.26 -16.79 3.42
CA GLY A 90 -6.86 -17.47 2.27
C GLY A 90 -7.59 -16.54 1.30
N PRO A 91 -8.19 -17.08 0.22
CA PRO A 91 -8.87 -16.26 -0.79
C PRO A 91 -10.10 -15.52 -0.27
N SER A 92 -10.83 -16.10 0.69
CA SER A 92 -12.00 -15.46 1.30
C SER A 92 -11.58 -14.29 2.20
N GLY A 93 -10.63 -14.52 3.13
CA GLY A 93 -10.17 -13.48 4.02
C GLY A 93 -9.56 -12.29 3.27
N MET A 94 -8.82 -12.53 2.19
CA MET A 94 -8.29 -11.45 1.35
C MET A 94 -9.40 -10.63 0.68
N ARG A 95 -10.48 -11.28 0.21
CA ARG A 95 -11.65 -10.56 -0.33
C ARG A 95 -12.38 -9.76 0.74
N ASP A 96 -12.53 -10.34 1.93
CA ASP A 96 -13.22 -9.67 3.04
C ASP A 96 -12.47 -8.43 3.48
N VAL A 97 -11.14 -8.50 3.62
CA VAL A 97 -10.29 -7.34 3.89
C VAL A 97 -10.45 -6.26 2.82
N ALA A 98 -10.39 -6.63 1.55
CA ALA A 98 -10.56 -5.68 0.45
C ALA A 98 -11.95 -5.02 0.45
N ASN A 99 -13.00 -5.80 0.66
CA ASN A 99 -14.37 -5.29 0.74
C ASN A 99 -14.56 -4.35 1.94
N LEU A 100 -14.00 -4.68 3.11
CA LEU A 100 -14.06 -3.83 4.28
C LEU A 100 -13.32 -2.51 4.05
N CYS A 101 -12.14 -2.53 3.44
CA CYS A 101 -11.43 -1.31 3.07
C CYS A 101 -12.30 -0.43 2.16
N LEU A 102 -12.86 -1.03 1.10
CA LEU A 102 -13.70 -0.31 0.14
C LEU A 102 -14.93 0.31 0.81
N GLN A 103 -15.70 -0.48 1.56
CA GLN A 103 -16.92 -0.03 2.23
C GLN A 103 -16.65 1.10 3.22
N LYS A 104 -15.61 0.95 4.06
CA LYS A 104 -15.27 1.94 5.10
C LYS A 104 -14.73 3.24 4.50
N ALA A 105 -13.92 3.16 3.45
CA ALA A 105 -13.40 4.36 2.78
C ALA A 105 -14.53 5.14 2.07
N HIS A 106 -15.45 4.44 1.39
CA HIS A 106 -16.61 5.09 0.78
C HIS A 106 -17.56 5.66 1.84
N TYR A 107 -17.76 4.97 2.96
CA TYR A 107 -18.53 5.52 4.08
C TYR A 107 -17.89 6.80 4.62
N ALA A 108 -16.59 6.80 4.88
CA ALA A 108 -15.88 7.98 5.38
C ALA A 108 -15.97 9.18 4.40
N GLN A 109 -15.77 8.94 3.10
CA GLN A 109 -15.92 9.98 2.10
C GLN A 109 -17.34 10.54 2.09
N GLN A 110 -18.36 9.67 2.10
CA GLN A 110 -19.76 10.09 2.09
C GLN A 110 -20.11 10.92 3.31
N GLN A 111 -19.66 10.53 4.52
CA GLN A 111 -19.91 11.29 5.73
C GLN A 111 -19.22 12.65 5.70
N LEU A 112 -17.97 12.73 5.29
CA LEU A 112 -17.24 13.99 5.17
C LEU A 112 -17.90 14.92 4.13
N THR A 113 -18.22 14.41 2.95
CA THR A 113 -18.82 15.23 1.89
C THR A 113 -20.29 15.55 2.13
N SER A 114 -20.93 14.97 3.14
CA SER A 114 -22.25 15.42 3.61
C SER A 114 -22.20 16.71 4.42
N LEU A 115 -21.02 17.10 4.90
CA LEU A 115 -20.79 18.37 5.56
C LEU A 115 -20.58 19.47 4.52
N ASP A 116 -21.17 20.65 4.74
CA ASP A 116 -21.02 21.79 3.81
C ASP A 116 -19.57 22.23 3.59
N ARG A 117 -18.68 21.92 4.54
CA ARG A 117 -17.27 22.25 4.51
C ARG A 117 -16.49 21.50 3.45
N PHE A 118 -16.83 20.24 3.18
CA PHE A 118 -16.03 19.37 2.33
C PHE A 118 -16.68 19.06 0.99
N GLU A 119 -15.86 18.85 -0.02
CA GLU A 119 -16.28 18.30 -1.30
C GLU A 119 -15.28 17.23 -1.80
N ALA A 120 -15.77 16.27 -2.57
CA ALA A 120 -14.91 15.32 -3.26
C ALA A 120 -14.18 16.01 -4.42
N VAL A 121 -12.87 15.80 -4.53
CA VAL A 121 -12.06 16.39 -5.60
C VAL A 121 -12.29 15.69 -6.95
N THR A 122 -12.74 14.44 -6.92
CA THR A 122 -12.99 13.63 -8.11
C THR A 122 -14.15 12.68 -7.88
N ASP A 123 -14.84 12.33 -8.94
CA ASP A 123 -15.90 11.29 -9.00
C ASP A 123 -15.35 9.93 -9.46
N GLN A 124 -14.03 9.84 -9.70
CA GLN A 124 -13.40 8.60 -10.14
C GLN A 124 -13.45 7.51 -9.06
N PRO A 125 -13.57 6.23 -9.44
CA PRO A 125 -13.49 5.14 -8.50
C PRO A 125 -12.17 5.13 -7.72
N PHE A 126 -12.26 4.87 -6.43
CA PHE A 126 -11.10 4.71 -5.56
C PHE A 126 -11.26 3.47 -4.68
N PHE A 127 -10.17 3.01 -4.07
CA PHE A 127 -10.19 1.81 -3.22
C PHE A 127 -10.27 2.16 -1.73
N LYS A 128 -9.19 2.63 -1.14
CA LYS A 128 -9.10 2.94 0.30
C LYS A 128 -8.55 4.34 0.59
N GLU A 129 -8.17 5.06 -0.45
CA GLU A 129 -7.62 6.40 -0.36
C GLU A 129 -8.44 7.33 -1.24
N PHE A 130 -8.82 8.48 -0.70
CA PHE A 130 -9.61 9.49 -1.40
C PHE A 130 -9.17 10.89 -0.99
N VAL A 131 -9.49 11.87 -1.82
CA VAL A 131 -9.14 13.27 -1.57
C VAL A 131 -10.43 14.07 -1.35
N VAL A 132 -10.41 14.85 -0.28
CA VAL A 132 -11.43 15.88 -0.03
C VAL A 132 -10.80 17.26 -0.07
N ARG A 133 -11.57 18.26 -0.53
CA ARG A 133 -11.22 19.66 -0.47
C ARG A 133 -11.90 20.29 0.72
N ASP A 134 -11.16 21.04 1.52
CA ASP A 134 -11.68 21.94 2.54
C ASP A 134 -12.03 23.29 1.90
N LYS A 135 -13.31 23.60 1.78
CA LYS A 135 -13.79 24.87 1.21
C LYS A 135 -13.41 26.11 2.02
N HIS A 136 -12.98 25.90 3.27
CA HIS A 136 -12.47 26.99 4.10
C HIS A 136 -10.95 27.22 3.88
N GLY A 137 -10.27 26.30 3.22
CA GLY A 137 -8.83 26.41 2.90
C GLY A 137 -7.90 26.30 4.11
N ASP A 138 -8.37 25.73 5.23
CA ASP A 138 -7.58 25.62 6.47
C ASP A 138 -7.22 24.17 6.80
N VAL A 139 -6.55 23.49 5.88
CA VAL A 139 -6.11 22.10 6.06
C VAL A 139 -5.16 21.96 7.26
N SER A 140 -4.31 22.95 7.51
CA SER A 140 -3.37 22.92 8.65
C SER A 140 -4.10 22.94 9.99
N GLY A 141 -5.05 23.84 10.16
CA GLY A 141 -5.87 23.91 11.38
C GLY A 141 -6.73 22.66 11.59
N LEU A 142 -7.21 22.04 10.50
CA LEU A 142 -7.89 20.75 10.57
C LEU A 142 -7.01 19.64 11.13
N LEU A 143 -5.76 19.55 10.66
CA LEU A 143 -4.82 18.53 11.10
C LEU A 143 -4.40 18.75 12.55
N GLU A 144 -4.08 19.97 12.95
CA GLU A 144 -3.76 20.33 14.35
C GLU A 144 -4.92 19.96 15.28
N LYS A 145 -6.15 20.32 14.90
CA LYS A 145 -7.34 19.96 15.65
C LYS A 145 -7.51 18.44 15.77
N ALA A 146 -7.31 17.69 14.70
CA ALA A 146 -7.40 16.22 14.73
C ALA A 146 -6.34 15.59 15.65
N GLU A 147 -5.14 16.16 15.70
CA GLU A 147 -4.06 15.71 16.60
C GLU A 147 -4.43 15.88 18.07
N ASP A 148 -5.16 16.93 18.46
CA ASP A 148 -5.66 17.12 19.81
C ASP A 148 -6.59 15.96 20.26
N PHE A 149 -7.22 15.29 19.31
CA PHE A 149 -8.04 14.09 19.54
C PHE A 149 -7.29 12.77 19.27
N ASN A 150 -5.95 12.81 19.11
CA ASN A 150 -5.10 11.68 18.74
C ASN A 150 -5.49 11.04 17.39
N ILE A 151 -5.93 11.84 16.43
CA ILE A 151 -6.30 11.40 15.09
C ILE A 151 -5.30 11.95 14.08
N LEU A 152 -4.59 11.06 13.37
CA LEU A 152 -3.83 11.41 12.17
C LEU A 152 -4.80 11.38 10.98
N ALA A 153 -5.45 12.51 10.71
CA ALA A 153 -6.60 12.58 9.81
C ALA A 153 -6.25 12.37 8.34
N GLY A 154 -5.02 12.64 7.94
CA GLY A 154 -4.60 12.46 6.54
C GLY A 154 -3.33 13.21 6.19
N VAL A 155 -3.09 13.39 4.89
CA VAL A 155 -1.88 14.02 4.35
C VAL A 155 -2.26 15.28 3.58
N PRO A 156 -1.74 16.48 3.96
CA PRO A 156 -1.98 17.72 3.22
C PRO A 156 -1.29 17.66 1.87
N LEU A 157 -2.03 17.79 0.78
CA LEU A 157 -1.48 17.67 -0.57
C LEU A 157 -0.71 18.90 -1.02
N GLY A 158 -1.03 20.07 -0.51
CA GLY A 158 -0.37 21.34 -0.85
C GLY A 158 1.14 21.33 -0.69
N LYS A 159 1.68 20.48 0.19
CA LYS A 159 3.13 20.31 0.38
C LYS A 159 3.87 19.92 -0.91
N TRP A 160 3.24 19.16 -1.80
CA TRP A 160 3.84 18.66 -3.05
C TRP A 160 3.12 19.15 -4.29
N TYR A 161 1.85 19.53 -4.15
CA TYR A 161 0.96 19.93 -5.24
C TYR A 161 0.26 21.24 -4.90
N PRO A 162 0.86 22.41 -5.23
CA PRO A 162 0.29 23.73 -4.87
C PRO A 162 -1.17 23.94 -5.30
N GLN A 163 -1.58 23.31 -6.41
CA GLN A 163 -2.96 23.36 -6.90
C GLN A 163 -3.98 22.61 -6.01
N TYR A 164 -3.50 21.87 -5.00
CA TYR A 164 -4.27 21.11 -4.01
C TYR A 164 -3.92 21.55 -2.57
N GLU A 165 -3.59 22.84 -2.37
CA GLU A 165 -3.23 23.38 -1.05
C GLU A 165 -4.36 23.27 -0.03
N ASP A 166 -5.61 23.30 -0.52
CA ASP A 166 -6.87 23.14 0.21
C ASP A 166 -7.35 21.68 0.32
N CYS A 167 -6.50 20.70 -0.03
CA CYS A 167 -6.90 19.31 -0.16
C CYS A 167 -6.18 18.39 0.84
N LEU A 168 -6.94 17.43 1.34
CA LEU A 168 -6.50 16.40 2.27
C LEU A 168 -6.68 15.02 1.66
N LEU A 169 -5.60 14.22 1.59
CA LEU A 169 -5.65 12.81 1.24
C LEU A 169 -5.92 11.97 2.48
N ILE A 170 -7.02 11.25 2.49
CA ILE A 170 -7.47 10.40 3.60
C ILE A 170 -7.38 8.94 3.19
N ALA A 171 -6.84 8.09 4.10
CA ALA A 171 -6.77 6.65 3.92
C ALA A 171 -7.56 5.93 5.02
N VAL A 172 -8.49 5.06 4.62
CA VAL A 172 -9.30 4.26 5.54
C VAL A 172 -9.17 2.78 5.19
N THR A 173 -8.77 1.98 6.17
CA THR A 173 -8.56 0.53 5.98
C THR A 173 -9.58 -0.30 6.76
N GLU A 174 -9.51 -1.62 6.61
CA GLU A 174 -10.34 -2.59 7.33
C GLU A 174 -10.25 -2.44 8.86
N LYS A 175 -9.15 -1.90 9.36
CA LYS A 175 -8.89 -1.77 10.81
C LYS A 175 -9.74 -0.69 11.47
N ARG A 176 -10.20 0.30 10.73
CA ARG A 176 -11.00 1.38 11.33
C ARG A 176 -12.38 0.88 11.67
N THR A 177 -12.86 1.22 12.87
CA THR A 177 -14.26 0.99 13.27
C THR A 177 -15.14 2.11 12.69
N ARG A 178 -16.46 1.89 12.73
CA ARG A 178 -17.41 2.92 12.35
C ARG A 178 -17.32 4.13 13.29
N ASP A 179 -17.24 3.88 14.60
CA ASP A 179 -17.16 4.93 15.61
C ASP A 179 -15.91 5.80 15.44
N GLU A 180 -14.76 5.19 15.08
CA GLU A 180 -13.54 5.96 14.74
C GLU A 180 -13.71 6.83 13.50
N ILE A 181 -14.45 6.36 12.48
CA ILE A 181 -14.74 7.15 11.28
C ILE A 181 -15.70 8.29 11.63
N ASP A 182 -16.76 8.01 12.40
CA ASP A 182 -17.74 9.01 12.84
C ASP A 182 -17.06 10.08 13.71
N GLN A 183 -16.14 9.69 14.59
CA GLN A 183 -15.32 10.63 15.38
C GLN A 183 -14.44 11.52 14.48
N LEU A 184 -13.78 10.94 13.45
CA LEU A 184 -13.03 11.72 12.47
C LEU A 184 -13.92 12.79 11.81
N VAL A 185 -15.11 12.41 11.38
CA VAL A 185 -16.07 13.30 10.71
C VAL A 185 -16.52 14.42 11.67
N GLU A 186 -16.81 14.10 12.91
CA GLU A 186 -17.19 15.09 13.93
C GLU A 186 -16.07 16.10 14.18
N VAL A 187 -14.84 15.62 14.39
CA VAL A 187 -13.66 16.46 14.65
C VAL A 187 -13.35 17.38 13.49
N LEU A 188 -13.40 16.88 12.25
CA LEU A 188 -13.12 17.70 11.06
C LEU A 188 -14.28 18.63 10.71
N GLY A 189 -15.49 18.30 11.10
CA GLY A 189 -16.72 19.09 10.80
C GLY A 189 -17.02 20.23 11.77
N SER A 190 -16.39 20.22 12.95
CA SER A 190 -16.68 21.19 14.02
C SER A 190 -15.78 22.46 14.00
#